data_64c7a6aa38ea760d1be26c65e3cc6835
#
_entry.id   64c7a6aa38ea760d1be26c65e3cc6835
#
_cell.length_a   1.000
_cell.length_b   1.000
_cell.length_c   1.000
_cell.angle_alpha   90.00
_cell.angle_beta   90.00
_cell.angle_gamma   90.00
#
_symmetry.space_group_name_H-M   'P 1'
#
loop_
_entity.id
_entity.type
_entity.pdbx_description
1 polymer ?
#
loop_
_entity_poly.entity_id
_entity_poly.type
_entity_poly.pdbx_seq_one_letter_code
_entity_poly.pdbx_strand_id
1 'polypeptide(L)'
;MKNFKLLIYMFAILGLFMTSCDPSVEAPGEINDSVITYLPLITLEGGDIVLDCDATSYTDPGAEASAGGVSIPLITTETGGYFEGTTVNGSDDWAVAYSAFNDDGIAATNFRQVLWPECNGDLVNSIAGMYTESVARNGSMPPGYENNGPLIIKDLGNDRYAISDAQGGWYEYGRGLGKSYVAPGMILKANNIAANDFTSEGPTTVRSFGGVVTFTSLNVDPATKTLVLTTDWSFGYTFKITLVQIPE
;
A
#
# COMPACT_ATOMS: atom_id res chain seq x y z
N MET A 1 5.31 -10.54 86.84
CA MET A 1 6.19 -9.48 86.34
C MET A 1 6.84 -9.77 84.98
N LYS A 2 7.07 -11.04 84.61
CA LYS A 2 7.71 -11.38 83.31
C LYS A 2 6.83 -11.13 82.10
N ASN A 3 5.53 -11.33 82.21
CA ASN A 3 4.55 -11.12 81.09
C ASN A 3 4.23 -9.64 80.82
N PHE A 4 4.38 -8.78 81.80
CA PHE A 4 4.14 -7.34 81.64
C PHE A 4 5.24 -6.66 80.81
N LYS A 5 6.49 -7.11 80.95
CA LYS A 5 7.61 -6.62 80.14
C LYS A 5 7.49 -7.09 78.70
N LEU A 6 6.99 -8.27 78.43
CA LEU A 6 6.75 -8.77 77.11
C LEU A 6 5.67 -7.98 76.34
N LEU A 7 4.62 -7.57 77.07
CA LEU A 7 3.54 -6.72 76.55
C LEU A 7 4.02 -5.33 76.14
N ILE A 8 4.92 -4.75 76.92
CA ILE A 8 5.51 -3.43 76.61
C ILE A 8 6.41 -3.51 75.38
N TYR A 9 7.20 -4.55 75.21
CA TYR A 9 8.01 -4.72 74.02
C TYR A 9 7.17 -4.97 72.76
N MET A 10 6.07 -5.74 72.88
CA MET A 10 5.14 -5.93 71.79
C MET A 10 4.46 -4.66 71.34
N PHE A 11 4.07 -3.77 72.27
CA PHE A 11 3.50 -2.44 71.97
C PHE A 11 4.55 -1.47 71.36
N ALA A 12 5.79 -1.54 71.82
CA ALA A 12 6.87 -0.71 71.29
C ALA A 12 7.26 -1.13 69.86
N ILE A 13 7.22 -2.42 69.53
CA ILE A 13 7.44 -2.95 68.16
C ILE A 13 6.27 -2.59 67.25
N LEU A 14 5.03 -2.65 67.75
CA LEU A 14 3.84 -2.27 66.97
C LEU A 14 3.80 -0.79 66.64
N GLY A 15 4.35 0.07 67.54
CA GLY A 15 4.46 1.51 67.32
C GLY A 15 5.50 1.90 66.28
N LEU A 16 6.51 1.07 66.03
CA LEU A 16 7.53 1.32 65.01
C LEU A 16 7.07 1.02 63.56
N PHE A 17 5.95 0.31 63.39
CA PHE A 17 5.36 0.06 62.07
C PHE A 17 4.35 1.10 61.64
N MET A 18 4.05 2.13 62.48
CA MET A 18 3.13 3.18 62.15
C MET A 18 3.82 4.42 61.57
N THR A 19 5.12 4.40 61.28
CA THR A 19 5.74 5.37 60.37
C THR A 19 5.47 4.96 58.96
N SER A 20 4.21 4.92 58.60
CA SER A 20 3.74 4.88 57.23
C SER A 20 4.35 6.07 56.48
N CYS A 21 4.90 5.78 55.34
CA CYS A 21 5.35 6.79 54.37
C CYS A 21 4.47 8.02 54.42
N ASP A 22 5.06 9.17 54.70
CA ASP A 22 4.44 10.42 54.41
C ASP A 22 4.25 10.53 52.88
N PRO A 23 3.03 10.54 52.33
CA PRO A 23 2.82 10.67 50.91
C PRO A 23 3.04 12.08 50.41
N SER A 24 3.37 13.01 51.28
CA SER A 24 3.71 14.38 50.91
C SER A 24 5.21 14.49 50.67
N VAL A 25 5.70 13.97 49.56
CA VAL A 25 6.84 14.58 48.91
C VAL A 25 6.31 15.82 48.22
N GLU A 26 6.11 16.88 49.02
CA GLU A 26 6.12 18.22 48.44
C GLU A 26 7.54 18.46 47.96
N ALA A 27 7.82 18.12 46.70
CA ALA A 27 8.95 18.69 46.00
C ALA A 27 8.72 20.19 45.95
N PRO A 28 9.55 21.01 46.63
CA PRO A 28 9.33 22.45 46.59
C PRO A 28 9.57 22.91 45.16
N GLY A 29 8.51 23.33 44.50
CA GLY A 29 8.56 24.30 43.43
C GLY A 29 8.50 23.84 41.99
N GLU A 30 8.22 22.56 41.66
CA GLU A 30 7.85 22.21 40.29
C GLU A 30 6.73 21.17 40.30
N ILE A 31 5.52 21.62 40.50
CA ILE A 31 4.39 20.95 39.88
C ILE A 31 4.57 21.29 38.42
N ASN A 32 5.26 20.43 37.67
CA ASN A 32 5.12 20.45 36.24
C ASN A 32 3.65 20.16 35.96
N ASP A 33 2.89 21.18 35.63
CA ASP A 33 1.54 21.04 35.15
C ASP A 33 1.64 20.00 34.01
N SER A 34 0.95 18.90 34.19
CA SER A 34 0.90 17.85 33.16
C SER A 34 0.36 18.51 31.90
N VAL A 35 1.25 18.77 30.95
CA VAL A 35 0.86 19.33 29.67
C VAL A 35 0.08 18.23 28.91
N ILE A 36 -1.17 18.52 28.62
CA ILE A 36 -1.98 17.60 27.81
C ILE A 36 -1.51 17.70 26.36
N THR A 37 -0.93 16.61 25.87
CA THR A 37 -0.59 16.48 24.46
C THR A 37 -1.81 16.00 23.68
N TYR A 38 -2.28 16.80 22.74
CA TYR A 38 -3.35 16.43 21.83
C TYR A 38 -2.74 15.79 20.57
N LEU A 39 -3.14 14.56 20.28
CA LEU A 39 -2.72 13.87 19.04
C LEU A 39 -3.38 14.52 17.82
N PRO A 40 -2.66 14.61 16.69
CA PRO A 40 -3.26 15.05 15.44
C PRO A 40 -4.36 14.11 14.97
N LEU A 41 -5.45 14.67 14.48
CA LEU A 41 -6.55 13.96 13.82
C LEU A 41 -6.65 14.48 12.39
N ILE A 42 -6.66 13.57 11.42
CA ILE A 42 -6.85 13.90 10.00
C ILE A 42 -8.16 13.28 9.52
N THR A 43 -9.07 14.12 9.04
CA THR A 43 -10.36 13.74 8.47
C THR A 43 -10.34 13.98 6.97
N LEU A 44 -10.58 12.94 6.16
CA LEU A 44 -10.65 13.07 4.70
C LEU A 44 -11.98 13.70 4.28
N GLU A 45 -11.94 14.57 3.29
CA GLU A 45 -13.12 15.05 2.59
C GLU A 45 -13.48 14.06 1.47
N GLY A 46 -14.43 13.17 1.74
CA GLY A 46 -14.79 12.05 0.87
C GLY A 46 -13.95 10.79 1.11
N GLY A 47 -14.22 9.76 0.32
CA GLY A 47 -13.56 8.45 0.37
C GLY A 47 -12.51 8.25 -0.73
N ASP A 48 -12.24 6.97 -1.03
CA ASP A 48 -11.46 6.56 -2.19
C ASP A 48 -12.18 6.95 -3.48
N ILE A 49 -11.41 7.19 -4.54
CA ILE A 49 -11.89 7.70 -5.82
C ILE A 49 -11.54 6.72 -6.92
N VAL A 50 -12.49 6.48 -7.80
CA VAL A 50 -12.25 5.81 -9.09
C VAL A 50 -12.59 6.83 -10.17
N LEU A 51 -11.61 7.15 -11.00
CA LEU A 51 -11.79 8.04 -12.15
C LEU A 51 -12.33 7.26 -13.36
N ASP A 52 -12.93 7.98 -14.30
CA ASP A 52 -13.16 7.41 -15.62
C ASP A 52 -11.82 7.23 -16.34
N CYS A 53 -11.68 6.20 -17.18
CA CYS A 53 -10.42 5.94 -17.86
C CYS A 53 -10.01 7.06 -18.82
N ASP A 54 -10.98 7.79 -19.39
CA ASP A 54 -10.78 8.94 -20.27
C ASP A 54 -10.72 10.28 -19.51
N ALA A 55 -10.67 10.25 -18.19
CA ALA A 55 -10.51 11.45 -17.38
C ALA A 55 -9.24 12.21 -17.81
N THR A 56 -9.30 13.53 -17.83
CA THR A 56 -8.18 14.38 -18.24
C THR A 56 -7.45 15.05 -17.09
N SER A 57 -8.02 14.99 -15.88
CA SER A 57 -7.44 15.57 -14.67
C SER A 57 -8.04 14.93 -13.42
N TYR A 58 -7.30 14.98 -12.35
CA TYR A 58 -7.73 14.69 -10.99
C TYR A 58 -7.83 15.99 -10.19
N THR A 59 -8.83 16.09 -9.33
CA THR A 59 -8.94 17.16 -8.33
C THR A 59 -9.11 16.50 -6.96
N ASP A 60 -8.14 16.73 -6.09
CA ASP A 60 -8.21 16.22 -4.72
C ASP A 60 -9.31 16.95 -3.91
N PRO A 61 -10.28 16.24 -3.32
CA PRO A 61 -11.25 16.84 -2.42
C PRO A 61 -10.63 17.44 -1.15
N GLY A 62 -9.44 16.93 -0.77
CA GLY A 62 -8.71 17.42 0.40
C GLY A 62 -8.96 16.63 1.69
N ALA A 63 -8.42 17.19 2.77
CA ALA A 63 -8.58 16.71 4.14
C ALA A 63 -8.42 17.86 5.13
N GLU A 64 -8.94 17.71 6.36
CA GLU A 64 -8.72 18.62 7.46
C GLU A 64 -7.86 17.98 8.53
N ALA A 65 -7.00 18.77 9.20
CA ALA A 65 -6.19 18.32 10.31
C ALA A 65 -6.41 19.20 11.55
N SER A 66 -6.51 18.59 12.72
CA SER A 66 -6.65 19.30 14.00
C SER A 66 -5.94 18.57 15.14
N ALA A 67 -5.54 19.33 16.17
CA ALA A 67 -5.05 18.82 17.45
C ALA A 67 -5.76 19.57 18.58
N GLY A 68 -6.42 18.83 19.49
CA GLY A 68 -7.22 19.44 20.56
C GLY A 68 -8.36 20.35 20.07
N GLY A 69 -8.87 20.11 18.85
CA GLY A 69 -9.91 20.92 18.22
C GLY A 69 -9.40 22.21 17.54
N VAL A 70 -8.09 22.42 17.51
CA VAL A 70 -7.45 23.54 16.80
C VAL A 70 -6.92 23.03 15.45
N SER A 71 -7.21 23.74 14.35
CA SER A 71 -6.70 23.40 13.02
C SER A 71 -5.18 23.50 12.98
N ILE A 72 -4.53 22.52 12.37
CA ILE A 72 -3.07 22.44 12.19
C ILE A 72 -2.73 22.28 10.70
N PRO A 73 -1.50 22.65 10.28
CA PRO A 73 -1.05 22.51 8.90
C PRO A 73 -1.09 21.06 8.41
N LEU A 74 -1.52 20.89 7.14
CA LEU A 74 -1.58 19.61 6.44
C LEU A 74 -0.55 19.58 5.32
N ILE A 75 0.15 18.45 5.18
CA ILE A 75 1.08 18.18 4.08
C ILE A 75 0.46 17.07 3.24
N THR A 76 0.29 17.32 1.94
CA THR A 76 -0.22 16.34 0.98
C THR A 76 0.91 15.83 0.10
N THR A 77 0.96 14.51 -0.11
CA THR A 77 1.91 13.86 -1.03
C THR A 77 1.18 12.82 -1.87
N GLU A 78 1.49 12.78 -3.16
CA GLU A 78 0.93 11.83 -4.11
C GLU A 78 1.99 10.82 -4.52
N THR A 79 1.62 9.56 -4.66
CA THR A 79 2.57 8.49 -5.03
C THR A 79 1.88 7.48 -5.94
N GLY A 80 2.46 7.22 -7.11
CA GLY A 80 2.01 6.18 -8.02
C GLY A 80 2.24 4.78 -7.45
N GLY A 81 1.23 3.93 -7.56
CA GLY A 81 1.26 2.59 -7.00
C GLY A 81 2.15 1.63 -7.76
N TYR A 82 2.14 1.70 -9.10
CA TYR A 82 2.87 0.76 -9.97
C TYR A 82 3.88 1.45 -10.89
N PHE A 83 3.51 2.58 -11.51
CA PHE A 83 4.30 3.21 -12.56
C PHE A 83 5.11 4.40 -12.10
N GLU A 84 5.23 4.56 -10.76
CA GLU A 84 5.92 5.68 -10.13
C GLU A 84 5.25 7.03 -10.40
N GLY A 85 5.81 8.09 -9.87
CA GLY A 85 5.27 9.44 -10.02
C GLY A 85 4.84 10.06 -8.69
N THR A 86 4.80 11.39 -8.69
CA THR A 86 4.51 12.22 -7.51
C THR A 86 3.34 13.17 -7.75
N THR A 87 2.58 12.94 -8.82
CA THR A 87 1.39 13.72 -9.18
C THR A 87 0.41 12.82 -9.92
N VAL A 88 -0.84 12.81 -9.48
CA VAL A 88 -1.92 12.03 -10.12
C VAL A 88 -2.21 12.63 -11.49
N ASN A 89 -1.68 12.01 -12.54
CA ASN A 89 -1.73 12.54 -13.91
C ASN A 89 -1.98 11.48 -15.01
N GLY A 90 -2.41 10.29 -14.64
CA GLY A 90 -2.70 9.22 -15.59
C GLY A 90 -2.94 7.87 -14.91
N SER A 91 -3.16 6.86 -15.74
CA SER A 91 -3.48 5.51 -15.32
C SER A 91 -2.45 4.93 -14.34
N ASP A 92 -2.91 4.66 -13.14
CA ASP A 92 -2.23 3.96 -12.02
C ASP A 92 -3.22 3.79 -10.85
N ASP A 93 -2.80 3.08 -9.81
CA ASP A 93 -3.49 3.06 -8.51
C ASP A 93 -2.71 3.91 -7.51
N TRP A 94 -3.07 5.18 -7.42
CA TRP A 94 -2.40 6.22 -6.67
C TRP A 94 -2.75 6.21 -5.18
N ALA A 95 -1.80 6.59 -4.36
CA ALA A 95 -2.01 6.94 -2.97
C ALA A 95 -1.81 8.45 -2.76
N VAL A 96 -2.82 9.14 -2.23
CA VAL A 96 -2.73 10.53 -1.77
C VAL A 96 -2.67 10.50 -0.26
N ALA A 97 -1.50 10.78 0.30
CA ALA A 97 -1.23 10.76 1.73
C ALA A 97 -1.27 12.18 2.31
N TYR A 98 -1.93 12.30 3.46
CA TYR A 98 -2.04 13.53 4.23
C TYR A 98 -1.33 13.34 5.56
N SER A 99 -0.40 14.23 5.89
CA SER A 99 0.37 14.19 7.13
C SER A 99 0.24 15.51 7.88
N ALA A 100 0.11 15.43 9.19
CA ALA A 100 0.06 16.59 10.07
C ALA A 100 0.86 16.33 11.34
N PHE A 101 1.40 17.40 11.94
CA PHE A 101 2.18 17.35 13.18
C PHE A 101 1.57 18.29 14.19
N ASN A 102 1.47 17.85 15.46
CA ASN A 102 1.13 18.75 16.55
C ASN A 102 2.36 19.57 17.01
N ASP A 103 2.18 20.44 17.99
CA ASP A 103 3.25 21.29 18.54
C ASP A 103 4.38 20.49 19.21
N ASP A 104 4.10 19.26 19.65
CA ASP A 104 5.08 18.33 20.23
C ASP A 104 5.84 17.54 19.15
N GLY A 105 5.54 17.75 17.85
CA GLY A 105 6.16 17.05 16.73
C GLY A 105 5.62 15.63 16.52
N ILE A 106 4.50 15.26 17.14
CA ILE A 106 3.87 13.95 16.92
C ILE A 106 3.11 13.98 15.60
N ALA A 107 3.40 12.99 14.73
CA ALA A 107 2.79 12.87 13.42
C ALA A 107 1.49 12.07 13.46
N ALA A 108 0.54 12.44 12.61
CA ALA A 108 -0.51 11.55 12.10
C ALA A 108 -0.47 11.51 10.59
N THR A 109 -0.90 10.39 10.02
CA THR A 109 -1.03 10.22 8.56
C THR A 109 -2.34 9.51 8.26
N ASN A 110 -3.03 9.99 7.22
CA ASN A 110 -4.18 9.33 6.62
C ASN A 110 -3.99 9.32 5.10
N PHE A 111 -4.68 8.46 4.37
CA PHE A 111 -4.52 8.39 2.92
C PHE A 111 -5.84 8.05 2.22
N ARG A 112 -5.94 8.48 0.96
CA ARG A 112 -6.98 8.15 0.00
C ARG A 112 -6.37 7.35 -1.13
N GLN A 113 -7.04 6.31 -1.59
CA GLN A 113 -6.72 5.67 -2.87
C GLN A 113 -7.43 6.38 -4.02
N VAL A 114 -6.71 6.55 -5.12
CA VAL A 114 -7.26 7.08 -6.37
C VAL A 114 -6.89 6.11 -7.49
N LEU A 115 -7.86 5.29 -7.89
CA LEU A 115 -7.70 4.43 -9.06
C LEU A 115 -8.01 5.24 -10.30
N TRP A 116 -7.01 5.41 -11.16
CA TRP A 116 -7.19 5.91 -12.52
C TRP A 116 -7.03 4.73 -13.48
N PRO A 117 -8.15 4.17 -13.98
CA PRO A 117 -8.10 3.01 -14.86
C PRO A 117 -7.40 3.32 -16.18
N GLU A 118 -6.81 2.33 -16.81
CA GLU A 118 -6.44 2.40 -18.23
C GLU A 118 -7.64 2.05 -19.08
N CYS A 119 -7.92 2.83 -20.12
CA CYS A 119 -8.98 2.50 -21.09
C CYS A 119 -8.65 1.23 -21.86
N ASN A 120 -9.64 0.39 -22.06
CA ASN A 120 -9.47 -0.88 -22.71
C ASN A 120 -9.16 -0.76 -24.21
N GLY A 121 -8.05 -1.38 -24.65
CA GLY A 121 -7.81 -1.64 -26.05
C GLY A 121 -8.70 -2.75 -26.59
N ASP A 122 -8.71 -2.89 -27.92
CA ASP A 122 -9.53 -3.87 -28.64
C ASP A 122 -8.86 -5.27 -28.72
N LEU A 123 -7.65 -5.42 -28.21
CA LEU A 123 -6.77 -6.59 -28.31
C LEU A 123 -6.37 -7.00 -29.73
N VAL A 124 -6.62 -6.12 -30.70
CA VAL A 124 -6.18 -6.26 -32.09
C VAL A 124 -5.13 -5.20 -32.40
N ASN A 125 -5.39 -3.95 -31.99
CA ASN A 125 -4.50 -2.80 -32.17
C ASN A 125 -3.83 -2.35 -30.87
N SER A 126 -4.44 -2.63 -29.72
CA SER A 126 -3.89 -2.28 -28.41
C SER A 126 -4.24 -3.34 -27.36
N ILE A 127 -3.27 -3.66 -26.51
CA ILE A 127 -3.43 -4.54 -25.34
C ILE A 127 -3.62 -3.76 -24.04
N ALA A 128 -3.74 -2.44 -24.12
CA ALA A 128 -3.98 -1.60 -22.94
C ALA A 128 -5.28 -1.98 -22.22
N GLY A 129 -5.37 -1.69 -20.94
CA GLY A 129 -6.60 -1.85 -20.18
C GLY A 129 -6.43 -2.41 -18.78
N MET A 130 -7.59 -2.71 -18.20
CA MET A 130 -7.72 -3.31 -16.87
C MET A 130 -8.05 -4.80 -17.00
N TYR A 131 -7.40 -5.63 -16.18
CA TYR A 131 -7.54 -7.09 -16.26
C TYR A 131 -7.74 -7.69 -14.87
N THR A 132 -8.61 -8.70 -14.78
CA THR A 132 -8.49 -9.70 -13.71
C THR A 132 -7.37 -10.67 -14.05
N GLU A 133 -6.67 -11.16 -13.03
CA GLU A 133 -5.58 -12.10 -13.21
C GLU A 133 -5.82 -13.43 -12.48
N SER A 134 -5.36 -14.52 -13.11
CA SER A 134 -5.22 -15.84 -12.50
C SER A 134 -3.80 -16.32 -12.75
N VAL A 135 -3.07 -16.66 -11.69
CA VAL A 135 -1.63 -16.92 -11.81
C VAL A 135 -1.22 -18.30 -11.29
N ALA A 136 -0.51 -19.03 -12.14
CA ALA A 136 0.16 -20.29 -11.79
C ALA A 136 1.67 -20.06 -11.65
N ARG A 137 2.27 -20.53 -10.55
CA ARG A 137 3.71 -20.52 -10.32
C ARG A 137 4.25 -21.95 -10.45
N ASN A 138 5.20 -22.17 -11.36
CA ASN A 138 5.75 -23.49 -11.69
C ASN A 138 4.64 -24.52 -11.99
N GLY A 139 3.59 -24.10 -12.70
CA GLY A 139 2.45 -24.93 -13.08
C GLY A 139 1.41 -25.20 -11.99
N SER A 140 1.57 -24.66 -10.79
CA SER A 140 0.61 -24.79 -9.68
C SER A 140 -0.14 -23.47 -9.46
N MET A 141 -1.48 -23.54 -9.44
CA MET A 141 -2.38 -22.43 -9.15
C MET A 141 -3.29 -22.83 -7.98
N PRO A 142 -2.92 -22.49 -6.73
CA PRO A 142 -3.75 -22.76 -5.58
C PRO A 142 -5.02 -21.88 -5.57
N PRO A 143 -6.11 -22.29 -4.89
CA PRO A 143 -7.24 -21.41 -4.63
C PRO A 143 -6.79 -20.10 -4.01
N GLY A 144 -7.40 -18.98 -4.40
CA GLY A 144 -7.00 -17.63 -3.96
C GLY A 144 -6.00 -16.93 -4.89
N TYR A 145 -5.53 -17.62 -5.95
CA TYR A 145 -4.70 -17.03 -7.00
C TYR A 145 -5.46 -16.92 -8.34
N GLU A 146 -6.78 -16.95 -8.25
CA GLU A 146 -7.71 -16.87 -9.39
C GLU A 146 -8.56 -15.61 -9.29
N ASN A 147 -8.75 -14.95 -10.44
CA ASN A 147 -9.63 -13.79 -10.60
C ASN A 147 -9.34 -12.65 -9.61
N ASN A 148 -8.08 -12.41 -9.33
CA ASN A 148 -7.62 -11.29 -8.55
C ASN A 148 -7.46 -10.02 -9.42
N GLY A 149 -6.91 -8.97 -8.85
CA GLY A 149 -6.61 -7.73 -9.58
C GLY A 149 -7.27 -6.49 -8.98
N PRO A 150 -7.27 -5.40 -9.72
CA PRO A 150 -6.93 -5.30 -11.14
C PRO A 150 -5.42 -5.30 -11.43
N LEU A 151 -5.02 -5.93 -12.55
CA LEU A 151 -3.74 -5.70 -13.19
C LEU A 151 -3.93 -4.65 -14.30
N ILE A 152 -3.02 -3.68 -14.35
CA ILE A 152 -3.06 -2.58 -15.32
C ILE A 152 -2.01 -2.84 -16.41
N ILE A 153 -2.42 -2.78 -17.68
CA ILE A 153 -1.53 -2.69 -18.83
C ILE A 153 -1.68 -1.28 -19.40
N LYS A 154 -0.72 -0.40 -19.07
CA LYS A 154 -0.74 1.01 -19.43
C LYS A 154 -0.14 1.22 -20.81
N ASP A 155 -0.84 1.97 -21.69
CA ASP A 155 -0.32 2.41 -22.98
C ASP A 155 0.70 3.54 -22.78
N LEU A 156 1.92 3.34 -23.28
CA LEU A 156 2.98 4.35 -23.29
C LEU A 156 3.12 5.02 -24.66
N GLY A 157 2.27 4.67 -25.62
CA GLY A 157 2.39 5.06 -27.01
C GLY A 157 3.48 4.31 -27.77
N ASN A 158 3.44 4.42 -29.10
CA ASN A 158 4.41 3.76 -29.99
C ASN A 158 4.47 2.24 -29.81
N ASP A 159 3.34 1.59 -29.60
CA ASP A 159 3.17 0.15 -29.36
C ASP A 159 3.93 -0.37 -28.13
N ARG A 160 4.12 0.48 -27.10
CA ARG A 160 4.80 0.16 -25.84
C ARG A 160 3.80 0.12 -24.70
N TYR A 161 3.90 -0.89 -23.86
CA TYR A 161 2.96 -1.13 -22.78
C TYR A 161 3.69 -1.43 -21.49
N ALA A 162 3.35 -0.74 -20.41
CA ALA A 162 3.87 -1.03 -19.08
C ALA A 162 2.91 -1.90 -18.29
N ILE A 163 3.44 -2.93 -17.62
CA ILE A 163 2.66 -3.88 -16.82
C ILE A 163 2.80 -3.53 -15.34
N SER A 164 1.68 -3.45 -14.61
CA SER A 164 1.67 -3.11 -13.19
C SER A 164 2.33 -4.16 -12.29
N ASP A 165 2.20 -5.46 -12.62
CA ASP A 165 2.91 -6.54 -11.94
C ASP A 165 3.25 -7.69 -12.89
N ALA A 166 4.53 -7.88 -13.17
CA ALA A 166 5.02 -8.96 -14.02
C ALA A 166 4.96 -10.37 -13.37
N GLN A 167 4.50 -10.47 -12.12
CA GLN A 167 4.23 -11.73 -11.42
C GLN A 167 2.72 -12.02 -11.29
N GLY A 168 1.86 -11.16 -11.90
CA GLY A 168 0.41 -11.34 -11.96
C GLY A 168 -0.24 -11.43 -10.59
N GLY A 169 0.03 -10.48 -9.72
CA GLY A 169 -0.60 -10.41 -8.40
C GLY A 169 -0.27 -11.56 -7.44
N TRP A 170 0.68 -12.44 -7.78
CA TRP A 170 1.02 -13.59 -6.94
C TRP A 170 1.29 -13.20 -5.49
N TYR A 171 2.06 -12.14 -5.28
CA TYR A 171 2.39 -11.68 -3.93
C TYR A 171 1.44 -10.60 -3.44
N GLU A 172 1.00 -9.71 -4.31
CA GLU A 172 0.11 -8.63 -3.96
C GLU A 172 -1.24 -9.15 -3.44
N TYR A 173 -1.96 -9.87 -4.28
CA TYR A 173 -3.31 -10.38 -3.98
C TYR A 173 -3.29 -11.80 -3.43
N GLY A 174 -2.65 -12.71 -4.15
CA GLY A 174 -2.66 -14.14 -3.79
C GLY A 174 -2.06 -14.43 -2.41
N ARG A 175 -1.02 -13.69 -2.00
CA ARG A 175 -0.45 -13.74 -0.66
C ARG A 175 -0.90 -12.60 0.25
N GLY A 176 -1.61 -11.60 -0.26
CA GLY A 176 -2.07 -10.45 0.50
C GLY A 176 -0.96 -9.55 1.05
N LEU A 177 0.21 -9.51 0.39
CA LEU A 177 1.36 -8.73 0.84
C LEU A 177 1.33 -7.27 0.35
N GLY A 178 0.45 -6.96 -0.61
CA GLY A 178 0.26 -5.63 -1.17
C GLY A 178 1.37 -5.17 -2.13
N LYS A 179 1.25 -3.93 -2.60
CA LYS A 179 2.07 -3.33 -3.66
C LYS A 179 3.57 -3.25 -3.37
N SER A 180 3.99 -3.40 -2.13
CA SER A 180 5.41 -3.47 -1.80
C SER A 180 6.11 -4.74 -2.32
N TYR A 181 5.37 -5.70 -2.85
CA TYR A 181 5.88 -7.00 -3.29
C TYR A 181 5.63 -7.30 -4.77
N VAL A 182 5.17 -6.31 -5.54
CA VAL A 182 4.99 -6.44 -6.99
C VAL A 182 6.31 -6.34 -7.76
N ALA A 183 6.28 -6.77 -9.03
CA ALA A 183 7.33 -6.55 -10.02
C ALA A 183 6.84 -5.58 -11.11
N PRO A 184 6.79 -4.25 -10.82
CA PRO A 184 6.13 -3.29 -11.67
C PRO A 184 7.01 -2.80 -12.81
N GLY A 185 6.37 -2.16 -13.80
CA GLY A 185 7.07 -1.38 -14.82
C GLY A 185 7.82 -2.21 -15.86
N MET A 186 7.49 -3.51 -16.03
CA MET A 186 7.97 -4.26 -17.20
C MET A 186 7.37 -3.63 -18.45
N ILE A 187 8.22 -3.19 -19.38
CA ILE A 187 7.78 -2.58 -20.62
C ILE A 187 7.86 -3.62 -21.76
N LEU A 188 6.73 -3.86 -22.39
CA LEU A 188 6.63 -4.70 -23.60
C LEU A 188 6.46 -3.81 -24.82
N LYS A 189 7.15 -4.18 -25.90
CA LYS A 189 6.97 -3.64 -27.25
C LYS A 189 6.18 -4.65 -28.07
N ALA A 190 5.03 -4.25 -28.58
CA ALA A 190 4.27 -5.03 -29.54
C ALA A 190 4.82 -4.82 -30.94
N ASN A 191 5.52 -5.80 -31.50
CA ASN A 191 5.96 -5.77 -32.89
C ASN A 191 4.80 -6.15 -33.83
N ASN A 192 3.97 -7.11 -33.41
CA ASN A 192 2.76 -7.52 -34.12
C ASN A 192 1.83 -8.26 -33.14
N ILE A 193 0.74 -7.60 -32.71
CA ILE A 193 -0.23 -8.19 -31.75
C ILE A 193 -0.88 -9.45 -32.35
N ALA A 194 -1.33 -9.42 -33.59
CA ALA A 194 -2.02 -10.54 -34.25
C ALA A 194 -1.12 -11.79 -34.41
N ALA A 195 0.19 -11.59 -34.48
CA ALA A 195 1.17 -12.68 -34.54
C ALA A 195 1.71 -13.08 -33.14
N ASN A 196 1.25 -12.44 -32.07
CA ASN A 196 1.81 -12.57 -30.71
C ASN A 196 3.32 -12.28 -30.65
N ASP A 197 3.78 -11.35 -31.48
CA ASP A 197 5.18 -10.95 -31.55
C ASP A 197 5.41 -9.75 -30.61
N PHE A 198 5.96 -10.05 -29.45
CA PHE A 198 6.28 -9.10 -28.40
C PHE A 198 7.73 -9.25 -27.95
N THR A 199 8.35 -8.14 -27.60
CA THR A 199 9.66 -8.07 -26.95
C THR A 199 9.58 -7.25 -25.69
N SER A 200 10.47 -7.49 -24.72
CA SER A 200 10.60 -6.63 -23.54
C SER A 200 11.77 -5.68 -23.74
N GLU A 201 11.61 -4.43 -23.29
CA GLU A 201 12.71 -3.43 -23.26
C GLU A 201 13.73 -3.70 -22.15
N GLY A 202 13.44 -4.66 -21.27
CA GLY A 202 14.33 -5.10 -20.21
C GLY A 202 13.56 -5.82 -19.10
N PRO A 203 14.28 -6.43 -18.17
CA PRO A 203 13.68 -7.05 -17.01
C PRO A 203 13.20 -6.00 -15.99
N THR A 204 12.29 -6.41 -15.11
CA THR A 204 11.92 -5.64 -13.91
C THR A 204 12.39 -6.36 -12.64
N THR A 205 12.22 -5.71 -11.49
CA THR A 205 12.64 -6.23 -10.17
C THR A 205 11.44 -6.29 -9.23
N VAL A 206 11.34 -7.37 -8.46
CA VAL A 206 10.36 -7.45 -7.36
C VAL A 206 10.78 -6.49 -6.24
N ARG A 207 9.91 -5.56 -5.86
CA ARG A 207 10.25 -4.49 -4.91
C ARG A 207 10.91 -5.01 -3.62
N SER A 208 10.15 -5.55 -2.69
CA SER A 208 10.69 -5.95 -1.37
C SER A 208 11.52 -7.22 -1.39
N PHE A 209 11.27 -8.15 -2.31
CA PHE A 209 12.03 -9.41 -2.38
C PHE A 209 13.30 -9.28 -3.22
N GLY A 210 13.39 -8.29 -4.11
CA GLY A 210 14.47 -8.23 -5.09
C GLY A 210 14.38 -9.35 -6.12
N GLY A 211 15.51 -9.63 -6.76
CA GLY A 211 15.56 -10.56 -7.88
C GLY A 211 14.98 -9.95 -9.16
N VAL A 212 15.29 -10.57 -10.27
CA VAL A 212 14.99 -10.08 -11.62
C VAL A 212 13.87 -10.91 -12.22
N VAL A 213 12.83 -10.26 -12.76
CA VAL A 213 11.74 -10.88 -13.51
C VAL A 213 11.94 -10.55 -14.97
N THR A 214 12.03 -11.59 -15.81
CA THR A 214 12.24 -11.50 -17.25
C THR A 214 10.99 -11.93 -18.01
N PHE A 215 10.71 -11.24 -19.10
CA PHE A 215 9.63 -11.62 -20.03
C PHE A 215 10.00 -12.89 -20.82
N THR A 216 9.04 -13.79 -20.97
CA THR A 216 9.20 -15.01 -21.76
C THR A 216 8.28 -15.00 -22.98
N SER A 217 6.99 -14.76 -22.79
CA SER A 217 6.00 -14.71 -23.88
C SER A 217 4.73 -13.98 -23.47
N LEU A 218 4.02 -13.47 -24.47
CA LEU A 218 2.64 -12.98 -24.33
C LEU A 218 1.81 -13.50 -25.53
N ASN A 219 0.70 -14.15 -25.21
CA ASN A 219 -0.29 -14.56 -26.22
C ASN A 219 -1.57 -13.78 -25.97
N VAL A 220 -2.17 -13.28 -27.05
CA VAL A 220 -3.38 -12.45 -27.05
C VAL A 220 -4.48 -13.19 -27.79
N ASP A 221 -5.64 -13.34 -27.19
CA ASP A 221 -6.85 -13.87 -27.81
C ASP A 221 -7.95 -12.80 -27.74
N PRO A 222 -8.15 -12.04 -28.82
CA PRO A 222 -9.19 -11.00 -28.87
C PRO A 222 -10.61 -11.57 -28.76
N ALA A 223 -10.83 -12.82 -29.19
CA ALA A 223 -12.17 -13.42 -29.20
C ALA A 223 -12.68 -13.73 -27.79
N THR A 224 -11.78 -14.11 -26.90
CA THR A 224 -12.10 -14.39 -25.49
C THR A 224 -11.74 -13.23 -24.55
N LYS A 225 -11.22 -12.13 -25.09
CA LYS A 225 -10.71 -11.00 -24.30
C LYS A 225 -9.64 -11.41 -23.28
N THR A 226 -8.78 -12.35 -23.67
CA THR A 226 -7.80 -12.98 -22.77
C THR A 226 -6.37 -12.78 -23.27
N LEU A 227 -5.45 -12.54 -22.34
CA LEU A 227 -4.01 -12.59 -22.55
C LEU A 227 -3.38 -13.65 -21.66
N VAL A 228 -2.32 -14.31 -22.16
CA VAL A 228 -1.50 -15.21 -21.34
C VAL A 228 -0.06 -14.71 -21.35
N LEU A 229 0.34 -14.09 -20.25
CA LEU A 229 1.70 -13.62 -20.00
C LEU A 229 2.50 -14.70 -19.28
N THR A 230 3.72 -14.94 -19.73
CA THR A 230 4.68 -15.82 -19.03
C THR A 230 5.94 -15.02 -18.69
N THR A 231 6.38 -15.14 -17.44
CA THR A 231 7.59 -14.49 -16.93
C THR A 231 8.39 -15.46 -16.08
N ASP A 232 9.71 -15.26 -16.02
CA ASP A 232 10.62 -16.03 -15.18
C ASP A 232 11.27 -15.13 -14.14
N TRP A 233 11.28 -15.56 -12.88
CA TRP A 233 11.96 -14.88 -11.80
C TRP A 233 13.28 -15.56 -11.45
N SER A 234 14.34 -14.80 -11.28
CA SER A 234 15.71 -15.28 -11.03
C SER A 234 15.86 -16.20 -9.82
N PHE A 235 14.83 -16.29 -8.96
CA PHE A 235 14.79 -17.25 -7.85
C PHE A 235 14.23 -18.63 -8.25
N GLY A 236 14.15 -18.92 -9.54
CA GLY A 236 13.77 -20.24 -10.09
C GLY A 236 12.26 -20.46 -10.16
N TYR A 237 11.49 -19.39 -10.32
CA TYR A 237 10.05 -19.46 -10.47
C TYR A 237 9.61 -18.94 -11.84
N THR A 238 8.76 -19.73 -12.51
CA THR A 238 8.03 -19.30 -13.71
C THR A 238 6.60 -18.98 -13.33
N PHE A 239 6.11 -17.81 -13.75
CA PHE A 239 4.73 -17.39 -13.60
C PHE A 239 4.02 -17.46 -14.95
N LYS A 240 2.88 -18.18 -14.99
CA LYS A 240 1.94 -18.16 -16.11
C LYS A 240 0.69 -17.43 -15.64
N ILE A 241 0.44 -16.28 -16.23
CA ILE A 241 -0.56 -15.33 -15.82
C ILE A 241 -1.64 -15.26 -16.90
N THR A 242 -2.85 -15.65 -16.56
CA THR A 242 -4.02 -15.50 -17.44
C THR A 242 -4.72 -14.21 -17.05
N LEU A 243 -4.83 -13.30 -17.99
CA LEU A 243 -5.44 -11.98 -17.84
C LEU A 243 -6.75 -11.97 -18.63
N VAL A 244 -7.84 -11.59 -17.99
CA VAL A 244 -9.14 -11.40 -18.64
C VAL A 244 -9.51 -9.92 -18.53
N GLN A 245 -9.75 -9.29 -19.69
CA GLN A 245 -10.06 -7.86 -19.74
C GLN A 245 -11.37 -7.57 -19.00
N ILE A 246 -11.33 -6.63 -18.05
CA ILE A 246 -12.49 -6.20 -17.27
C ILE A 246 -13.37 -5.33 -18.18
N PRO A 247 -14.69 -5.61 -18.32
CA PRO A 247 -15.58 -4.73 -19.06
C PRO A 247 -15.60 -3.32 -18.49
N GLU A 248 -15.67 -2.31 -19.36
CA GLU A 248 -15.93 -0.91 -19.00
C GLU A 248 -17.38 -0.69 -18.59
#